data_a58af56765af7f4c41218078788e2760
#
_entry.id   a58af56765af7f4c41218078788e2760
#
_cell.length_a   1.000
_cell.length_b   1.000
_cell.length_c   1.000
_cell.angle_alpha   90.00
_cell.angle_beta   90.00
_cell.angle_gamma   90.00
#
_symmetry.space_group_name_H-M   'P 1'
#
loop_
_entity.id
_entity.type
_entity.pdbx_description
1 polymer ?
#
loop_
_entity_poly.entity_id
_entity_poly.type
_entity_poly.pdbx_seq_one_letter_code
_entity_poly.pdbx_strand_id
1 'polypeptide(L)'
;MHYYSYNISDYMSHTLHLWEMEDLAYRRCLDNYYLHERPLPEDPEQVAKLIRMREHLPDVKQVLKEFFVLEKGKGWINPRADEEIQKYKQKILASSRGGKASALARLKGTSSIPQPTNKQEPINNKHKPINNKQEIYNIKIKRPRNVSKKTWDDFLIHRRNKKAPLTETALKGIKN
;
A
#
# COMPACT_ATOMS: atom_id res chain seq x y z
N MET A 1 6.17 -8.49 6.93
CA MET A 1 5.48 -7.66 5.91
C MET A 1 3.99 -7.97 5.93
N HIS A 2 3.08 -6.98 6.03
CA HIS A 2 1.63 -7.25 6.11
C HIS A 2 0.95 -7.30 4.74
N TYR A 3 1.58 -6.77 3.71
CA TYR A 3 1.09 -6.76 2.33
C TYR A 3 2.24 -7.07 1.38
N TYR A 4 2.02 -7.99 0.47
CA TYR A 4 2.92 -8.28 -0.65
C TYR A 4 2.16 -8.19 -1.97
N SER A 5 2.88 -7.89 -3.04
CA SER A 5 2.28 -7.80 -4.38
C SER A 5 1.90 -9.19 -4.86
N TYR A 6 0.61 -9.41 -5.13
CA TYR A 6 0.11 -10.63 -5.74
C TYR A 6 -0.16 -10.38 -7.23
N ASN A 7 0.69 -10.94 -8.07
CA ASN A 7 0.47 -10.92 -9.51
C ASN A 7 -0.25 -12.20 -9.93
N ILE A 8 -1.52 -12.08 -10.30
CA ILE A 8 -2.39 -13.21 -10.64
C ILE A 8 -1.83 -14.00 -11.82
N SER A 9 -1.41 -13.31 -12.89
CA SER A 9 -0.90 -13.96 -14.10
C SER A 9 0.36 -14.77 -13.81
N ASP A 10 1.27 -14.19 -13.05
CA ASP A 10 2.52 -14.82 -12.67
C ASP A 10 2.30 -16.01 -11.73
N TYR A 11 1.42 -15.86 -10.74
CA TYR A 11 1.05 -16.96 -9.86
C TYR A 11 0.46 -18.14 -10.67
N MET A 12 -0.55 -17.86 -11.49
CA MET A 12 -1.21 -18.89 -12.29
C MET A 12 -0.25 -19.60 -13.24
N SER A 13 0.68 -18.89 -13.87
CA SER A 13 1.65 -19.50 -14.78
C SER A 13 2.59 -20.50 -14.09
N HIS A 14 2.83 -20.33 -12.80
CA HIS A 14 3.73 -21.20 -12.04
C HIS A 14 3.00 -22.28 -11.23
N THR A 15 1.70 -22.15 -10.99
CA THR A 15 0.96 -23.04 -10.08
C THR A 15 -0.17 -23.81 -10.76
N LEU A 16 -0.43 -23.61 -12.05
CA LEU A 16 -1.56 -24.23 -12.76
C LEU A 16 -1.52 -25.77 -12.74
N HIS A 17 -0.36 -26.37 -12.58
CA HIS A 17 -0.17 -27.82 -12.53
C HIS A 17 -0.33 -28.43 -11.14
N LEU A 18 -0.42 -27.59 -10.09
CA LEU A 18 -0.56 -28.05 -8.71
C LEU A 18 -1.95 -28.59 -8.46
N TRP A 19 -2.03 -29.62 -7.64
CA TRP A 19 -3.30 -30.08 -7.07
C TRP A 19 -3.80 -29.07 -6.02
N GLU A 20 -5.08 -29.12 -5.72
CA GLU A 20 -5.75 -28.17 -4.82
C GLU A 20 -5.05 -28.02 -3.47
N MET A 21 -4.59 -29.14 -2.89
CA MET A 21 -3.90 -29.13 -1.60
C MET A 21 -2.46 -28.66 -1.72
N GLU A 22 -1.79 -28.90 -2.82
CA GLU A 22 -0.46 -28.35 -3.10
C GLU A 22 -0.54 -26.83 -3.31
N ASP A 23 -1.52 -26.36 -4.09
CA ASP A 23 -1.73 -24.90 -4.28
C ASP A 23 -2.01 -24.21 -2.95
N LEU A 24 -2.89 -24.81 -2.13
CA LEU A 24 -3.18 -24.30 -0.79
C LEU A 24 -1.93 -24.31 0.11
N ALA A 25 -1.11 -25.37 0.06
CA ALA A 25 0.12 -25.46 0.80
C ALA A 25 1.11 -24.38 0.39
N TYR A 26 1.30 -24.20 -0.92
CA TYR A 26 2.18 -23.15 -1.46
C TYR A 26 1.75 -21.76 -0.99
N ARG A 27 0.46 -21.46 -1.12
CA ARG A 27 -0.11 -20.18 -0.69
C ARG A 27 0.16 -19.92 0.80
N ARG A 28 -0.13 -20.90 1.66
CA ARG A 28 0.08 -20.78 3.10
C ARG A 28 1.55 -20.69 3.50
N CYS A 29 2.43 -21.35 2.76
CA CYS A 29 3.87 -21.21 2.92
C CYS A 29 4.33 -19.78 2.62
N LEU A 30 3.87 -19.19 1.49
CA LEU A 30 4.16 -17.81 1.12
C LEU A 30 3.63 -16.82 2.14
N ASP A 31 2.37 -16.97 2.57
CA ASP A 31 1.77 -16.10 3.58
C ASP A 31 2.57 -16.09 4.88
N ASN A 32 3.01 -17.28 5.32
CA ASN A 32 3.84 -17.40 6.51
C ASN A 32 5.23 -16.78 6.32
N TYR A 33 5.84 -17.01 5.16
CA TYR A 33 7.15 -16.48 4.82
C TYR A 33 7.16 -14.95 4.80
N TYR A 34 6.19 -14.34 4.12
CA TYR A 34 6.07 -12.87 4.06
C TYR A 34 5.68 -12.26 5.41
N LEU A 35 4.82 -12.92 6.18
CA LEU A 35 4.39 -12.42 7.49
C LEU A 35 5.58 -12.34 8.48
N HIS A 36 6.39 -13.38 8.51
CA HIS A 36 7.51 -13.48 9.46
C HIS A 36 8.84 -12.99 8.88
N GLU A 37 8.94 -12.79 7.57
CA GLU A 37 10.15 -12.34 6.85
C GLU A 37 11.38 -13.19 7.19
N ARG A 38 11.20 -14.52 7.28
CA ARG A 38 12.22 -15.49 7.62
C ARG A 38 11.96 -16.84 6.94
N PRO A 39 13.01 -17.68 6.74
CA PRO A 39 12.88 -19.02 6.23
C PRO A 39 11.88 -19.88 7.02
N LEU A 40 11.24 -20.83 6.32
CA LEU A 40 10.40 -21.82 6.97
C LEU A 40 11.28 -22.86 7.70
N PRO A 41 10.75 -23.55 8.71
CA PRO A 41 11.49 -24.58 9.43
C PRO A 41 12.11 -25.63 8.51
N GLU A 42 13.26 -26.17 8.88
CA GLU A 42 13.98 -27.19 8.11
C GLU A 42 13.17 -28.50 8.00
N ASP A 43 12.47 -28.87 9.06
CA ASP A 43 11.64 -30.06 9.13
C ASP A 43 10.27 -29.81 8.47
N PRO A 44 9.90 -30.55 7.41
CA PRO A 44 8.61 -30.43 6.74
C PRO A 44 7.38 -30.68 7.64
N GLU A 45 7.52 -31.50 8.69
CA GLU A 45 6.42 -31.73 9.64
C GLU A 45 6.13 -30.48 10.46
N GLN A 46 7.17 -29.75 10.84
CA GLN A 46 7.00 -28.45 11.49
C GLN A 46 6.38 -27.42 10.56
N VAL A 47 6.76 -27.43 9.27
CA VAL A 47 6.12 -26.58 8.27
C VAL A 47 4.63 -26.92 8.14
N ALA A 48 4.29 -28.20 7.98
CA ALA A 48 2.88 -28.65 7.87
C ALA A 48 2.06 -28.25 9.11
N LYS A 49 2.65 -28.32 10.30
CA LYS A 49 2.03 -27.83 11.54
C LYS A 49 1.82 -26.32 11.52
N LEU A 50 2.83 -25.57 11.07
CA LEU A 50 2.83 -24.11 11.03
C LEU A 50 1.74 -23.58 10.09
N ILE A 51 1.60 -24.18 8.91
CA ILE A 51 0.60 -23.80 7.91
C ILE A 51 -0.77 -24.49 8.09
N ARG A 52 -0.96 -25.26 9.18
CA ARG A 52 -2.19 -26.00 9.52
C ARG A 52 -2.60 -27.03 8.46
N MET A 53 -1.65 -27.79 7.95
CA MET A 53 -1.85 -28.84 6.94
C MET A 53 -1.19 -30.18 7.34
N ARG A 54 -1.35 -30.58 8.60
CA ARG A 54 -0.68 -31.80 9.14
C ARG A 54 -1.08 -33.07 8.41
N GLU A 55 -2.34 -33.16 7.97
CA GLU A 55 -2.87 -34.33 7.26
C GLU A 55 -2.40 -34.37 5.80
N HIS A 56 -1.86 -33.28 5.29
CA HIS A 56 -1.39 -33.11 3.92
C HIS A 56 0.13 -32.98 3.84
N LEU A 57 0.85 -33.73 4.66
CA LEU A 57 2.31 -33.70 4.69
C LEU A 57 2.97 -34.03 3.34
N PRO A 58 2.47 -35.00 2.55
CA PRO A 58 3.02 -35.27 1.21
C PRO A 58 2.96 -34.05 0.29
N ASP A 59 1.81 -33.33 0.26
CA ASP A 59 1.60 -32.15 -0.57
C ASP A 59 2.54 -31.02 -0.12
N VAL A 60 2.70 -30.83 1.18
CA VAL A 60 3.65 -29.85 1.75
C VAL A 60 5.09 -30.18 1.35
N LYS A 61 5.50 -31.44 1.41
CA LYS A 61 6.84 -31.88 1.00
C LYS A 61 7.09 -31.63 -0.50
N GLN A 62 6.09 -31.87 -1.34
CA GLN A 62 6.18 -31.62 -2.77
C GLN A 62 6.39 -30.13 -3.06
N VAL A 63 5.56 -29.28 -2.47
CA VAL A 63 5.65 -27.83 -2.61
C VAL A 63 6.99 -27.27 -2.12
N LEU A 64 7.47 -27.76 -0.97
CA LEU A 64 8.77 -27.33 -0.44
C LEU A 64 9.92 -27.66 -1.41
N LYS A 65 9.91 -28.86 -1.99
CA LYS A 65 10.94 -29.28 -2.95
C LYS A 65 10.92 -28.48 -4.25
N GLU A 66 9.75 -28.06 -4.68
CA GLU A 66 9.57 -27.41 -5.98
C GLU A 66 9.81 -25.89 -5.90
N PHE A 67 9.30 -25.23 -4.88
CA PHE A 67 9.30 -23.77 -4.80
C PHE A 67 10.27 -23.17 -3.79
N PHE A 68 10.91 -24.01 -2.97
CA PHE A 68 11.82 -23.55 -1.93
C PHE A 68 13.17 -24.25 -2.03
N VAL A 69 14.20 -23.62 -1.53
CA VAL A 69 15.55 -24.17 -1.43
C VAL A 69 15.87 -24.46 0.03
N LEU A 70 16.27 -25.69 0.33
CA LEU A 70 16.68 -26.06 1.68
C LEU A 70 18.11 -25.63 1.94
N GLU A 71 18.33 -24.70 2.86
CA GLU A 71 19.63 -24.35 3.42
C GLU A 71 19.78 -24.95 4.82
N LYS A 72 20.77 -25.83 4.99
CA LYS A 72 21.05 -26.46 6.30
C LYS A 72 21.31 -25.41 7.38
N GLY A 73 20.63 -25.52 8.49
CA GLY A 73 20.73 -24.59 9.61
C GLY A 73 19.92 -23.29 9.45
N LYS A 74 19.33 -23.03 8.29
CA LYS A 74 18.44 -21.89 8.10
C LYS A 74 17.00 -22.28 7.82
N GLY A 75 16.79 -23.42 7.13
CA GLY A 75 15.48 -23.90 6.73
C GLY A 75 15.18 -23.69 5.23
N TRP A 76 13.89 -23.69 4.88
CA TRP A 76 13.43 -23.54 3.50
C TRP A 76 13.33 -22.07 3.11
N ILE A 77 14.07 -21.68 2.09
CA ILE A 77 14.17 -20.30 1.58
C ILE A 77 13.44 -20.21 0.25
N ASN A 78 12.70 -19.12 0.07
CA ASN A 78 12.16 -18.73 -1.22
C ASN A 78 12.92 -17.50 -1.73
N PRO A 79 13.82 -17.65 -2.73
CA PRO A 79 14.68 -16.56 -3.21
C PRO A 79 13.89 -15.36 -3.72
N ARG A 80 12.76 -15.62 -4.38
CA ARG A 80 11.89 -14.58 -4.90
C ARG A 80 11.25 -13.77 -3.78
N ALA A 81 10.73 -14.45 -2.75
CA ALA A 81 10.16 -13.78 -1.59
C ALA A 81 11.21 -12.95 -0.85
N ASP A 82 12.44 -13.44 -0.72
CA ASP A 82 13.54 -12.69 -0.11
C ASP A 82 13.88 -11.42 -0.87
N GLU A 83 13.93 -11.46 -2.21
CA GLU A 83 14.13 -10.25 -3.02
C GLU A 83 13.01 -9.22 -2.81
N GLU A 84 11.76 -9.67 -2.79
CA GLU A 84 10.61 -8.79 -2.57
C GLU A 84 10.64 -8.17 -1.17
N ILE A 85 10.96 -8.94 -0.15
CA ILE A 85 11.12 -8.46 1.23
C ILE A 85 12.24 -7.42 1.31
N GLN A 86 13.38 -7.67 0.65
CA GLN A 86 14.49 -6.71 0.63
C GLN A 86 14.12 -5.41 -0.09
N LYS A 87 13.47 -5.48 -1.25
CA LYS A 87 12.96 -4.30 -1.98
C LYS A 87 11.99 -3.49 -1.13
N TYR A 88 11.11 -4.18 -0.40
CA TYR A 88 10.19 -3.54 0.52
C TYR A 88 10.90 -2.83 1.67
N LYS A 89 11.87 -3.47 2.31
CA LYS A 89 12.69 -2.88 3.38
C LYS A 89 13.45 -1.65 2.90
N GLN A 90 14.06 -1.72 1.73
CA GLN A 90 14.76 -0.57 1.12
C GLN A 90 13.81 0.60 0.86
N LYS A 91 12.59 0.33 0.36
CA LYS A 91 11.57 1.36 0.12
C LYS A 91 11.14 2.05 1.42
N ILE A 92 10.94 1.30 2.50
CA ILE A 92 10.61 1.86 3.83
C ILE A 92 11.76 2.75 4.34
N LEU A 93 13.01 2.28 4.25
CA LEU A 93 14.17 3.06 4.68
C LEU A 93 14.33 4.36 3.89
N ALA A 94 14.15 4.31 2.57
CA ALA A 94 14.19 5.48 1.72
C ALA A 94 13.09 6.49 2.07
N SER A 95 11.86 6.01 2.28
CA SER A 95 10.72 6.85 2.69
C SER A 95 10.94 7.49 4.06
N SER A 96 11.49 6.74 5.01
CA SER A 96 11.82 7.25 6.36
C SER A 96 12.91 8.33 6.31
N ARG A 97 13.95 8.15 5.48
CA ARG A 97 14.99 9.16 5.28
C ARG A 97 14.42 10.44 4.66
N GLY A 98 13.56 10.33 3.64
CA GLY A 98 12.88 11.46 3.02
C GLY A 98 11.98 12.23 4.01
N GLY A 99 11.22 11.50 4.82
CA GLY A 99 10.38 12.10 5.87
C GLY A 99 11.19 12.85 6.93
N LYS A 100 12.29 12.27 7.40
CA LYS A 100 13.21 12.93 8.36
C LYS A 100 13.87 14.17 7.77
N ALA A 101 14.34 14.12 6.52
CA ALA A 101 14.94 15.24 5.82
C ALA A 101 13.94 16.40 5.64
N SER A 102 12.70 16.11 5.25
CA SER A 102 11.63 17.10 5.12
C SER A 102 11.25 17.73 6.47
N ALA A 103 11.19 16.95 7.53
CA ALA A 103 10.94 17.48 8.87
C ALA A 103 12.07 18.39 9.35
N LEU A 104 13.32 18.01 9.11
CA LEU A 104 14.50 18.81 9.47
C LEU A 104 14.58 20.14 8.68
N ALA A 105 14.22 20.10 7.38
CA ALA A 105 14.15 21.29 6.54
C ALA A 105 13.10 22.29 7.03
N ARG A 106 11.92 21.80 7.47
CA ARG A 106 10.87 22.63 8.08
C ARG A 106 11.32 23.27 9.39
N LEU A 107 12.05 22.53 10.23
CA LEU A 107 12.59 23.06 11.50
C LEU A 107 13.68 24.11 11.29
N LYS A 108 14.44 24.04 10.20
CA LYS A 108 15.51 25.01 9.88
C LYS A 108 15.00 26.27 9.17
N GLY A 109 13.67 26.44 9.00
CA GLY A 109 13.09 27.66 8.44
C GLY A 109 13.42 27.93 6.98
N THR A 110 13.98 26.95 6.24
CA THR A 110 14.16 27.04 4.80
C THR A 110 12.82 26.79 4.10
N SER A 111 12.10 27.85 3.84
CA SER A 111 10.89 27.85 3.03
C SER A 111 11.25 27.64 1.56
N SER A 112 11.63 26.46 1.19
CA SER A 112 11.63 25.99 -0.19
C SER A 112 10.47 25.03 -0.36
N ILE A 113 9.46 25.50 -1.08
CA ILE A 113 8.34 24.68 -1.54
C ILE A 113 8.93 23.53 -2.36
N PRO A 114 8.73 22.24 -1.98
CA PRO A 114 9.18 21.15 -2.81
C PRO A 114 8.38 21.16 -4.11
N GLN A 115 9.04 21.39 -5.23
CA GLN A 115 8.44 21.09 -6.52
C GLN A 115 8.14 19.58 -6.58
N PRO A 116 6.98 19.18 -7.10
CA PRO A 116 6.64 17.78 -7.27
C PRO A 116 7.55 17.18 -8.34
N THR A 117 8.55 16.42 -7.90
CA THR A 117 9.32 15.57 -8.81
C THR A 117 8.39 14.49 -9.35
N ASN A 118 8.15 14.49 -10.66
CA ASN A 118 7.49 13.44 -11.43
C ASN A 118 8.22 12.11 -11.21
N LYS A 119 7.82 11.35 -10.20
CA LYS A 119 8.15 9.92 -10.11
C LYS A 119 6.98 9.16 -10.67
N GLN A 120 7.22 8.54 -11.82
CA GLN A 120 6.33 7.52 -12.39
C GLN A 120 6.06 6.46 -11.32
N GLU A 121 4.86 6.48 -10.75
CA GLU A 121 4.38 5.41 -9.88
C GLU A 121 4.04 4.19 -10.75
N PRO A 122 4.33 2.96 -10.30
CA PRO A 122 3.79 1.78 -10.94
C PRO A 122 2.26 1.84 -10.90
N ILE A 123 1.64 1.53 -12.02
CA ILE A 123 0.18 1.53 -12.23
C ILE A 123 -0.43 0.50 -11.28
N ASN A 124 -0.80 0.93 -10.10
CA ASN A 124 -1.61 0.15 -9.18
C ASN A 124 -3.03 0.70 -9.27
N ASN A 125 -3.90 -0.01 -10.00
CA ASN A 125 -5.33 0.28 -10.14
C ASN A 125 -6.06 0.13 -8.79
N LYS A 126 -5.73 0.98 -7.84
CA LYS A 126 -6.59 1.26 -6.70
C LYS A 126 -7.42 2.47 -7.08
N HIS A 127 -8.73 2.31 -7.11
CA HIS A 127 -9.66 3.42 -7.12
C HIS A 127 -9.21 4.45 -6.07
N LYS A 128 -8.46 5.45 -6.52
CA LYS A 128 -8.17 6.63 -5.68
C LYS A 128 -9.49 7.34 -5.51
N PRO A 129 -9.97 7.61 -4.30
CA PRO A 129 -10.96 8.66 -4.15
C PRO A 129 -10.31 9.91 -4.73
N ILE A 130 -10.99 10.53 -5.69
CA ILE A 130 -10.54 11.73 -6.39
C ILE A 130 -10.33 12.82 -5.33
N ASN A 131 -9.07 12.98 -4.92
CA ASN A 131 -8.68 13.96 -3.92
C ASN A 131 -8.41 15.31 -4.63
N ASN A 132 -9.41 15.84 -5.33
CA ASN A 132 -9.43 17.18 -5.88
C ASN A 132 -9.53 18.26 -4.79
N LYS A 133 -8.76 18.11 -3.70
CA LYS A 133 -8.85 19.05 -2.56
C LYS A 133 -8.10 20.36 -2.79
N GLN A 134 -7.21 20.46 -3.77
CA GLN A 134 -6.44 21.69 -3.99
C GLN A 134 -6.99 22.61 -5.07
N GLU A 135 -7.71 22.11 -6.07
CA GLU A 135 -8.28 22.94 -7.13
C GLU A 135 -9.58 23.65 -6.71
N ILE A 136 -10.32 23.10 -5.76
CA ILE A 136 -11.62 23.65 -5.33
C ILE A 136 -11.47 24.96 -4.53
N TYR A 137 -10.32 25.27 -3.98
CA TYR A 137 -10.11 26.49 -3.19
C TYR A 137 -9.73 27.72 -4.03
N ASN A 138 -9.44 27.57 -5.32
CA ASN A 138 -9.02 28.68 -6.18
C ASN A 138 -10.13 29.25 -7.08
N ILE A 139 -11.35 28.77 -6.96
CA ILE A 139 -12.48 29.36 -7.66
C ILE A 139 -12.74 30.75 -7.03
N LYS A 140 -12.49 31.83 -7.76
CA LYS A 140 -12.85 33.21 -7.37
C LYS A 140 -14.38 33.36 -7.39
N ILE A 141 -15.04 32.89 -6.36
CA ILE A 141 -16.49 32.94 -6.21
C ILE A 141 -16.88 34.40 -5.87
N LYS A 142 -17.60 35.03 -6.74
CA LYS A 142 -18.08 36.41 -6.51
C LYS A 142 -19.19 36.43 -5.48
N ARG A 143 -19.08 37.34 -4.49
CA ARG A 143 -20.10 37.58 -3.47
C ARG A 143 -21.45 37.98 -4.13
N PRO A 144 -22.58 37.41 -3.70
CA PRO A 144 -23.91 37.85 -4.10
C PRO A 144 -24.14 39.33 -3.72
N ARG A 145 -24.84 40.06 -4.57
CA ARG A 145 -25.03 41.51 -4.37
C ARG A 145 -25.78 41.86 -3.08
N ASN A 146 -26.64 40.97 -2.62
CA ASN A 146 -27.51 41.18 -1.44
C ASN A 146 -26.89 40.71 -0.11
N VAL A 147 -25.64 40.33 -0.07
CA VAL A 147 -24.95 39.82 1.14
C VAL A 147 -23.84 40.78 1.54
N SER A 148 -23.77 41.16 2.80
CA SER A 148 -22.69 42.02 3.30
C SER A 148 -21.33 41.32 3.15
N LYS A 149 -20.24 42.07 3.04
CA LYS A 149 -18.90 41.52 2.95
C LYS A 149 -18.57 40.67 4.19
N LYS A 150 -18.91 41.17 5.38
CA LYS A 150 -18.66 40.47 6.66
C LYS A 150 -19.38 39.12 6.73
N THR A 151 -20.67 39.10 6.40
CA THR A 151 -21.47 37.86 6.40
C THR A 151 -20.95 36.87 5.37
N TRP A 152 -20.44 37.34 4.23
CA TRP A 152 -19.86 36.48 3.20
C TRP A 152 -18.54 35.86 3.65
N ASP A 153 -17.68 36.63 4.29
CA ASP A 153 -16.39 36.15 4.78
C ASP A 153 -16.59 35.14 5.91
N ASP A 154 -17.50 35.39 6.85
CA ASP A 154 -17.87 34.44 7.92
C ASP A 154 -18.45 33.15 7.35
N PHE A 155 -19.30 33.23 6.34
CA PHE A 155 -19.83 32.04 5.65
C PHE A 155 -18.73 31.20 4.99
N LEU A 156 -17.76 31.82 4.32
CA LEU A 156 -16.63 31.10 3.70
C LEU A 156 -15.75 30.45 4.75
N ILE A 157 -15.51 31.11 5.88
CA ILE A 157 -14.75 30.54 7.02
C ILE A 157 -15.49 29.33 7.59
N HIS A 158 -16.80 29.46 7.83
CA HIS A 158 -17.62 28.36 8.32
C HIS A 158 -17.60 27.15 7.38
N ARG A 159 -17.74 27.34 6.07
CA ARG A 159 -17.67 26.29 5.05
C ARG A 159 -16.30 25.60 5.04
N ARG A 160 -15.23 26.39 5.20
CA ARG A 160 -13.85 25.86 5.29
C ARG A 160 -13.68 24.98 6.54
N ASN A 161 -14.18 25.43 7.69
CA ASN A 161 -14.10 24.67 8.93
C ASN A 161 -14.89 23.35 8.86
N LYS A 162 -16.03 23.35 8.17
CA LYS A 162 -16.85 22.16 7.90
C LYS A 162 -16.26 21.25 6.79
N LYS A 163 -15.12 21.61 6.18
CA LYS A 163 -14.53 20.91 5.03
C LYS A 163 -15.50 20.71 3.84
N ALA A 164 -16.44 21.63 3.69
CA ALA A 164 -17.48 21.63 2.68
C ALA A 164 -17.27 22.80 1.70
N PRO A 165 -16.39 22.65 0.69
CA PRO A 165 -16.09 23.74 -0.25
C PRO A 165 -17.36 24.21 -0.99
N LEU A 166 -17.40 25.50 -1.32
CA LEU A 166 -18.51 26.08 -2.06
C LEU A 166 -18.33 25.76 -3.56
N THR A 167 -19.29 25.06 -4.13
CA THR A 167 -19.34 24.74 -5.55
C THR A 167 -20.25 25.73 -6.31
N GLU A 168 -20.08 25.85 -7.62
CA GLU A 168 -20.97 26.71 -8.44
C GLU A 168 -22.44 26.29 -8.34
N THR A 169 -22.71 25.01 -8.24
CA THR A 169 -24.06 24.45 -8.06
C THR A 169 -24.67 24.89 -6.74
N ALA A 170 -23.92 24.85 -5.65
CA ALA A 170 -24.37 25.30 -4.34
C ALA A 170 -24.62 26.85 -4.36
N LEU A 171 -23.83 27.59 -5.12
CA LEU A 171 -23.99 29.01 -5.26
C LEU A 171 -25.28 29.38 -6.01
N LYS A 172 -25.66 28.61 -7.03
CA LYS A 172 -26.93 28.79 -7.76
C LYS A 172 -28.14 28.60 -6.84
N GLY A 173 -28.08 27.61 -5.90
CA GLY A 173 -29.15 27.41 -4.92
C GLY A 173 -29.28 28.49 -3.84
N ILE A 174 -28.26 29.32 -3.64
CA ILE A 174 -28.32 30.46 -2.67
C ILE A 174 -28.88 31.73 -3.33
N LYS A 175 -28.91 31.79 -4.67
CA LYS A 175 -29.38 32.97 -5.42
C LYS A 175 -30.88 33.01 -5.70
N ASN A 176 -31.59 31.92 -5.47
CA ASN A 176 -33.05 31.80 -5.47
C ASN A 176 -33.59 31.99 -4.06
#